data_4d07ae1506e562ec385fabbaf866c8f2
#
_entry.id   4d07ae1506e562ec385fabbaf866c8f2
#
_cell.length_a   1.000
_cell.length_b   1.000
_cell.length_c   1.000
_cell.angle_alpha   90.00
_cell.angle_beta   90.00
_cell.angle_gamma   90.00
#
_symmetry.space_group_name_H-M   'P 1'
#
loop_
_entity.id
_entity.type
_entity.pdbx_description
1 polymer ?
#
loop_
_entity_poly.entity_id
_entity_poly.type
_entity_poly.pdbx_seq_one_letter_code
_entity_poly.pdbx_strand_id
1 'polypeptide(L)'
;CKAVIGPMLKKRHGRIINIGSIQGTTGAIGHAHYSAAKAGLVGLTKSLAREVGSRGVTVNTIAPGYIITDMTKDIGDEINKSLLKQIPLERFGEPIDIANAALFLASSSGSYITGETIHINGGMHMS
;
A
#
# COMPACT_ATOMS: atom_id res chain seq x y z
N CYS A 1 -1.92 -11.57 8.96
CA CYS A 1 -3.02 -11.07 9.80
C CYS A 1 -3.39 -12.09 10.90
N LYS A 2 -3.66 -13.37 10.56
CA LYS A 2 -4.15 -14.38 11.52
C LYS A 2 -3.33 -14.48 12.82
N ALA A 3 -2.01 -14.43 12.72
CA ALA A 3 -1.11 -14.57 13.88
C ALA A 3 -1.17 -13.39 14.86
N VAL A 4 -1.49 -12.18 14.39
CA VAL A 4 -1.44 -10.94 15.20
C VAL A 4 -2.82 -10.47 15.66
N ILE A 5 -3.88 -10.89 14.99
CA ILE A 5 -5.22 -10.33 15.22
C ILE A 5 -5.76 -10.67 16.61
N GLY A 6 -5.55 -11.88 17.10
CA GLY A 6 -6.02 -12.32 18.42
C GLY A 6 -5.50 -11.43 19.56
N PRO A 7 -4.19 -11.21 19.69
CA PRO A 7 -3.63 -10.28 20.67
C PRO A 7 -4.14 -8.84 20.53
N MET A 8 -4.30 -8.34 19.29
CA MET A 8 -4.81 -6.99 19.04
C MET A 8 -6.26 -6.83 19.52
N LEU A 9 -7.11 -7.83 19.25
CA LEU A 9 -8.50 -7.83 19.71
C LEU A 9 -8.61 -7.83 21.24
N LYS A 10 -7.76 -8.61 21.91
CA LYS A 10 -7.72 -8.64 23.40
C LYS A 10 -7.32 -7.29 23.99
N LYS A 11 -6.32 -6.64 23.40
CA LYS A 11 -5.85 -5.31 23.82
C LYS A 11 -6.79 -4.18 23.40
N ARG A 12 -7.77 -4.45 22.53
CA ARG A 12 -8.63 -3.43 21.89
C ARG A 12 -7.81 -2.31 21.24
N HIS A 13 -6.68 -2.66 20.67
CA HIS A 13 -5.78 -1.76 19.97
C HIS A 13 -4.92 -2.54 18.98
N GLY A 14 -4.82 -2.02 17.78
CA GLY A 14 -3.94 -2.59 16.75
C GLY A 14 -3.95 -1.77 15.46
N ARG A 15 -2.89 -1.94 14.70
CA ARG A 15 -2.72 -1.34 13.38
C ARG A 15 -2.17 -2.41 12.45
N ILE A 16 -2.92 -2.74 11.41
CA ILE A 16 -2.50 -3.66 10.36
C ILE A 16 -2.35 -2.83 9.09
N ILE A 17 -1.15 -2.83 8.52
CA ILE A 17 -0.82 -2.10 7.30
C ILE A 17 -0.29 -3.11 6.30
N ASN A 18 -1.08 -3.39 5.28
CA ASN A 18 -0.71 -4.27 4.18
C ASN A 18 0.02 -3.48 3.10
N ILE A 19 1.12 -4.02 2.59
CA ILE A 19 1.83 -3.40 1.47
C ILE A 19 1.33 -4.00 0.16
N GLY A 20 0.48 -3.25 -0.50
CA GLY A 20 -0.07 -3.55 -1.81
C GLY A 20 0.86 -3.16 -2.96
N SER A 21 0.28 -2.70 -4.04
CA SER A 21 0.96 -2.13 -5.20
C SER A 21 -0.05 -1.38 -6.07
N ILE A 22 0.40 -0.38 -6.81
CA ILE A 22 -0.38 0.25 -7.88
C ILE A 22 -0.91 -0.80 -8.87
N GLN A 23 -0.13 -1.85 -9.16
CA GLN A 23 -0.54 -2.93 -10.07
C GLN A 23 -1.73 -3.75 -9.57
N GLY A 24 -2.01 -3.74 -8.28
CA GLY A 24 -3.24 -4.33 -7.72
C GLY A 24 -4.51 -3.59 -8.15
N THR A 25 -4.39 -2.34 -8.56
CA THR A 25 -5.50 -1.50 -9.03
C THR A 25 -5.51 -1.38 -10.56
N THR A 26 -4.34 -1.13 -11.16
CA THR A 26 -4.23 -0.87 -12.61
C THR A 26 -4.03 -2.13 -13.45
N GLY A 27 -3.55 -3.20 -12.85
CA GLY A 27 -2.98 -4.34 -13.57
C GLY A 27 -1.64 -3.99 -14.23
N ALA A 28 -0.98 -4.98 -14.80
CA ALA A 28 0.20 -4.80 -15.63
C ALA A 28 0.36 -5.99 -16.58
N ILE A 29 0.77 -5.72 -17.81
CA ILE A 29 1.00 -6.74 -18.83
C ILE A 29 2.08 -7.72 -18.33
N GLY A 30 1.81 -9.03 -18.43
CA GLY A 30 2.72 -10.08 -17.98
C GLY A 30 2.74 -10.34 -16.46
N HIS A 31 2.02 -9.55 -15.65
CA HIS A 31 2.03 -9.62 -14.17
C HIS A 31 0.66 -10.03 -13.59
N ALA A 32 -0.14 -10.81 -14.30
CA ALA A 32 -1.49 -11.16 -13.86
C ALA A 32 -1.53 -11.79 -12.45
N HIS A 33 -0.61 -12.70 -12.15
CA HIS A 33 -0.49 -13.35 -10.83
C HIS A 33 -0.13 -12.35 -9.72
N TYR A 34 0.80 -11.44 -9.99
CA TYR A 34 1.21 -10.41 -9.04
C TYR A 34 0.07 -9.41 -8.81
N SER A 35 -0.56 -8.93 -9.88
CA SER A 35 -1.71 -8.02 -9.82
C SER A 35 -2.88 -8.64 -9.04
N ALA A 36 -3.19 -9.91 -9.28
CA ALA A 36 -4.23 -10.64 -8.55
C ALA A 36 -3.90 -10.73 -7.05
N ALA A 37 -2.65 -11.07 -6.69
CA ALA A 37 -2.22 -11.14 -5.30
C ALA A 37 -2.33 -9.79 -4.59
N LYS A 38 -1.91 -8.71 -5.25
CA LYS A 38 -1.95 -7.36 -4.69
C LYS A 38 -3.37 -6.78 -4.64
N ALA A 39 -4.22 -7.09 -5.61
CA ALA A 39 -5.65 -6.78 -5.58
C ALA A 39 -6.38 -7.52 -4.43
N GLY A 40 -6.02 -8.77 -4.20
CA GLY A 40 -6.56 -9.56 -3.10
C GLY A 40 -6.31 -8.95 -1.72
N LEU A 41 -5.17 -8.25 -1.53
CA LEU A 41 -4.90 -7.51 -0.28
C LEU A 41 -5.91 -6.39 -0.03
N VAL A 42 -6.41 -5.74 -1.07
CA VAL A 42 -7.45 -4.69 -0.93
C VAL A 42 -8.75 -5.28 -0.41
N GLY A 43 -9.19 -6.41 -0.98
CA GLY A 43 -10.37 -7.14 -0.51
C GLY A 43 -10.22 -7.63 0.93
N LEU A 44 -9.07 -8.24 1.24
CA LEU A 44 -8.72 -8.68 2.60
C LEU A 44 -8.77 -7.50 3.60
N THR A 45 -8.17 -6.38 3.24
CA THR A 45 -8.12 -5.17 4.07
C THR A 45 -9.53 -4.68 4.41
N LYS A 46 -10.39 -4.56 3.42
CA LYS A 46 -11.77 -4.09 3.61
C LYS A 46 -12.60 -5.04 4.48
N SER A 47 -12.46 -6.34 4.28
CA SER A 47 -13.17 -7.35 5.07
C SER A 47 -12.72 -7.33 6.53
N LEU A 48 -11.41 -7.39 6.77
CA LEU A 48 -10.87 -7.35 8.13
C LEU A 48 -11.21 -6.04 8.85
N ALA A 49 -11.14 -4.90 8.16
CA ALA A 49 -11.49 -3.61 8.74
C ALA A 49 -12.92 -3.62 9.31
N ARG A 50 -13.88 -4.24 8.60
CA ARG A 50 -15.25 -4.40 9.07
C ARG A 50 -15.37 -5.35 10.26
N GLU A 51 -14.61 -6.45 10.26
CA GLU A 51 -14.65 -7.46 11.31
C GLU A 51 -14.06 -6.96 12.64
N VAL A 52 -13.02 -6.13 12.60
CA VAL A 52 -12.23 -5.80 13.80
C VAL A 52 -12.34 -4.35 14.26
N GLY A 53 -13.00 -3.50 13.48
CA GLY A 53 -13.11 -2.06 13.77
C GLY A 53 -13.72 -1.76 15.13
N SER A 54 -14.76 -2.49 15.56
CA SER A 54 -15.40 -2.34 16.88
C SER A 54 -14.46 -2.64 18.06
N ARG A 55 -13.31 -3.27 17.78
CA ARG A 55 -12.29 -3.62 18.78
C ARG A 55 -11.07 -2.67 18.73
N GLY A 56 -11.22 -1.50 18.10
CA GLY A 56 -10.15 -0.49 18.06
C GLY A 56 -8.94 -0.89 17.18
N VAL A 57 -9.12 -1.83 16.26
CA VAL A 57 -8.08 -2.26 15.32
C VAL A 57 -8.36 -1.65 13.95
N THR A 58 -7.39 -0.96 13.36
CA THR A 58 -7.49 -0.47 11.98
C THR A 58 -6.73 -1.37 11.04
N VAL A 59 -7.24 -1.52 9.83
CA VAL A 59 -6.63 -2.32 8.76
C VAL A 59 -6.63 -1.50 7.47
N ASN A 60 -5.46 -1.20 6.94
CA ASN A 60 -5.30 -0.38 5.74
C ASN A 60 -4.29 -1.00 4.79
N THR A 61 -4.31 -0.57 3.55
CA THR A 61 -3.32 -0.92 2.52
C THR A 61 -2.56 0.34 2.10
N ILE A 62 -1.25 0.23 1.94
CA ILE A 62 -0.45 1.20 1.19
C ILE A 62 -0.18 0.59 -0.17
N ALA A 63 -0.48 1.31 -1.23
CA ALA A 63 -0.24 0.91 -2.61
C ALA A 63 0.86 1.80 -3.23
N PRO A 64 2.14 1.37 -3.14
CA PRO A 64 3.23 2.09 -3.76
C PRO A 64 3.12 2.08 -5.28
N GLY A 65 3.54 3.19 -5.90
CA GLY A 65 3.85 3.24 -7.32
C GLY A 65 5.27 2.77 -7.59
N TYR A 66 5.98 3.52 -8.41
CA TYR A 66 7.37 3.24 -8.74
C TYR A 66 8.30 3.80 -7.67
N ILE A 67 8.93 2.92 -6.92
CA ILE A 67 9.84 3.25 -5.81
C ILE A 67 11.25 2.81 -6.18
N ILE A 68 12.23 3.70 -6.03
CA ILE A 68 13.63 3.37 -6.23
C ILE A 68 14.08 2.45 -5.10
N THR A 69 14.51 1.25 -5.46
CA THR A 69 15.14 0.28 -4.58
C THR A 69 16.37 -0.28 -5.28
N ASP A 70 17.22 -1.01 -4.56
CA ASP A 70 18.36 -1.68 -5.19
C ASP A 70 17.93 -2.64 -6.31
N MET A 71 16.72 -3.19 -6.24
CA MET A 71 16.13 -4.04 -7.28
C MET A 71 15.65 -3.26 -8.52
N THR A 72 15.37 -1.96 -8.41
CA THR A 72 14.80 -1.14 -9.50
C THR A 72 15.81 -0.21 -10.15
N LYS A 73 17.02 -0.07 -9.61
CA LYS A 73 18.08 0.81 -10.13
C LYS A 73 18.57 0.39 -11.52
N ASP A 74 18.49 -0.89 -11.88
CA ASP A 74 19.08 -1.48 -13.07
C ASP A 74 18.10 -1.72 -14.24
N ILE A 75 16.90 -1.10 -14.23
CA ILE A 75 15.84 -1.37 -15.24
C ILE A 75 16.18 -0.75 -16.62
N GLY A 76 17.18 0.10 -16.72
CA GLY A 76 17.60 0.77 -17.95
C GLY A 76 17.03 2.17 -18.12
N ASP A 77 17.81 3.07 -18.71
CA ASP A 77 17.49 4.51 -18.80
C ASP A 77 16.25 4.81 -19.64
N GLU A 78 16.00 4.06 -20.71
CA GLU A 78 14.83 4.31 -21.59
C GLU A 78 13.52 3.94 -20.91
N ILE A 79 13.49 2.80 -20.19
CA ILE A 79 12.30 2.38 -19.43
C ILE A 79 12.05 3.38 -18.30
N ASN A 80 13.08 3.82 -17.60
CA ASN A 80 12.97 4.82 -16.56
C ASN A 80 12.40 6.15 -17.08
N LYS A 81 12.87 6.63 -18.24
CA LYS A 81 12.34 7.83 -18.89
C LYS A 81 10.88 7.69 -19.28
N SER A 82 10.47 6.52 -19.79
CA SER A 82 9.08 6.24 -20.14
C SER A 82 8.17 6.22 -18.91
N LEU A 83 8.64 5.65 -17.80
CA LEU A 83 7.90 5.61 -16.55
C LEU A 83 7.79 6.99 -15.90
N LEU A 84 8.87 7.78 -15.90
CA LEU A 84 8.86 9.14 -15.37
C LEU A 84 7.80 10.03 -16.05
N LYS A 85 7.61 9.88 -17.37
CA LYS A 85 6.57 10.61 -18.10
C LYS A 85 5.15 10.32 -17.63
N GLN A 86 4.93 9.19 -16.97
CA GLN A 86 3.64 8.79 -16.43
C GLN A 86 3.41 9.28 -14.99
N ILE A 87 4.42 9.88 -14.37
CA ILE A 87 4.38 10.35 -12.98
C ILE A 87 4.29 11.87 -12.96
N PRO A 88 3.15 12.47 -12.61
CA PRO A 88 3.00 13.92 -12.56
C PRO A 88 4.02 14.67 -11.70
N LEU A 89 4.51 14.07 -10.62
CA LEU A 89 5.58 14.65 -9.79
C LEU A 89 6.98 14.55 -10.41
N GLU A 90 7.11 13.95 -11.60
CA GLU A 90 8.35 13.84 -12.39
C GLU A 90 9.55 13.23 -11.63
N ARG A 91 9.27 12.46 -10.60
CA ARG A 91 10.27 11.70 -9.84
C ARG A 91 9.74 10.33 -9.44
N PHE A 92 10.64 9.38 -9.28
CA PHE A 92 10.31 8.14 -8.59
C PHE A 92 10.14 8.39 -7.09
N GLY A 93 9.33 7.56 -6.44
CA GLY A 93 9.27 7.54 -5.00
C GLY A 93 10.51 6.92 -4.38
N GLU A 94 10.75 7.24 -3.14
CA GLU A 94 11.80 6.64 -2.32
C GLU A 94 11.18 5.80 -1.19
N PRO A 95 11.92 4.84 -0.62
CA PRO A 95 11.41 4.04 0.51
C PRO A 95 10.87 4.89 1.65
N ILE A 96 11.44 6.07 1.90
CA ILE A 96 10.99 7.00 2.93
C ILE A 96 9.58 7.54 2.66
N ASP A 97 9.19 7.71 1.39
CA ASP A 97 7.83 8.15 1.05
C ASP A 97 6.79 7.12 1.54
N ILE A 98 7.12 5.83 1.44
CA ILE A 98 6.27 4.75 1.94
C ILE A 98 6.32 4.65 3.47
N ALA A 99 7.51 4.77 4.05
CA ALA A 99 7.70 4.70 5.50
C ALA A 99 6.93 5.81 6.25
N ASN A 100 6.90 7.02 5.71
CA ASN A 100 6.14 8.14 6.28
C ASN A 100 4.63 7.86 6.29
N ALA A 101 4.09 7.28 5.23
CA ALA A 101 2.68 6.88 5.19
C ALA A 101 2.39 5.75 6.19
N ALA A 102 3.28 4.77 6.30
CA ALA A 102 3.15 3.70 7.28
C ALA A 102 3.20 4.24 8.72
N LEU A 103 4.11 5.17 9.01
CA LEU A 103 4.21 5.83 10.32
C LEU A 103 2.93 6.59 10.66
N PHE A 104 2.38 7.35 9.72
CA PHE A 104 1.11 8.06 9.88
C PHE A 104 -0.02 7.10 10.24
N LEU A 105 -0.21 6.01 9.47
CA LEU A 105 -1.26 5.03 9.72
C LEU A 105 -1.05 4.25 11.04
N ALA A 106 0.18 4.02 11.43
CA ALA A 106 0.52 3.31 12.67
C ALA A 106 0.31 4.16 13.93
N SER A 107 0.38 5.48 13.80
CA SER A 107 0.26 6.43 14.90
C SER A 107 -1.19 6.69 15.30
N SER A 108 -1.38 7.50 16.34
CA SER A 108 -2.69 8.00 16.75
C SER A 108 -3.36 8.86 15.67
N SER A 109 -2.58 9.49 14.79
CA SER A 109 -3.10 10.30 13.67
C SER A 109 -3.90 9.47 12.67
N GLY A 110 -3.60 8.17 12.52
CA GLY A 110 -4.33 7.23 11.67
C GLY A 110 -5.51 6.54 12.35
N SER A 111 -5.89 6.93 13.57
CA SER A 111 -6.86 6.19 14.39
C SER A 111 -8.28 6.12 13.82
N TYR A 112 -8.64 7.04 12.94
CA TYR A 112 -9.96 7.09 12.30
C TYR A 112 -9.92 6.67 10.82
N ILE A 113 -8.83 6.03 10.38
CA ILE A 113 -8.64 5.53 9.02
C ILE A 113 -8.62 4.01 9.07
N THR A 114 -9.58 3.36 8.43
CA THR A 114 -9.62 1.90 8.31
C THR A 114 -10.35 1.47 7.04
N GLY A 115 -9.91 0.37 6.44
CA GLY A 115 -10.46 -0.15 5.19
C GLY A 115 -9.96 0.57 3.94
N GLU A 116 -9.03 1.52 4.08
CA GLU A 116 -8.54 2.36 2.99
C GLU A 116 -7.33 1.77 2.28
N THR A 117 -7.20 2.14 1.00
CA THR A 117 -6.00 1.94 0.21
C THR A 117 -5.39 3.29 -0.11
N ILE A 118 -4.26 3.59 0.51
CA ILE A 118 -3.54 4.85 0.29
C ILE A 118 -2.53 4.66 -0.83
N HIS A 119 -2.73 5.37 -1.92
CA HIS A 119 -1.85 5.36 -3.08
C HIS A 119 -0.68 6.33 -2.88
N ILE A 120 0.56 5.83 -2.98
CA ILE A 120 1.79 6.61 -2.87
C ILE A 120 2.57 6.42 -4.17
N ASN A 121 2.24 7.23 -5.20
CA ASN A 121 2.68 6.97 -6.57
C ASN A 121 3.01 8.24 -7.38
N GLY A 122 3.12 9.40 -6.74
CA GLY A 122 3.43 10.66 -7.43
C GLY A 122 2.39 11.12 -8.45
N GLY A 123 1.15 10.60 -8.35
CA GLY A 123 0.06 10.89 -9.27
C GLY A 123 -0.02 9.96 -10.49
N MET A 124 0.82 8.93 -10.56
CA MET A 124 0.81 7.94 -11.64
C MET A 124 -0.56 7.25 -11.78
N HIS A 125 -1.28 7.08 -10.69
CA HIS A 125 -2.65 6.62 -10.64
C HIS A 125 -3.44 7.48 -9.65
N MET A 126 -4.59 7.95 -10.08
CA MET A 126 -5.53 8.73 -9.29
C MET A 126 -6.85 7.96 -9.24
N SER A 127 -7.30 7.59 -8.06
CA SER A 127 -8.56 6.88 -7.81
C SER A 127 -9.65 7.83 -7.35
#